data_560b5b6342c5d6ececade74199f2baca
#
_entry.id   560b5b6342c5d6ececade74199f2baca
#
_cell.length_a   1.000
_cell.length_b   1.000
_cell.length_c   1.000
_cell.angle_alpha   90.00
_cell.angle_beta   90.00
_cell.angle_gamma   90.00
#
_symmetry.space_group_name_H-M   'P 1'
#
loop_
_entity.id
_entity.type
_entity.pdbx_description
1 polymer ?
#
loop_
_entity_poly.entity_id
_entity_poly.type
_entity_poly.pdbx_seq_one_letter_code
_entity_poly.pdbx_strand_id
1 'polypeptide(L)'
;MDEGTSPGPGGDLPPEVVARARAVAAELAVLDRRYHAEDAPDVSDDVYDALRRELEDLHRRYPALVSLAPLPNLVGAPPRRVFRTARHRVPMRSLDDVFDAEAFRAFDQRVRQRLGREDPVAYVAEPKLDGLALSLTYEEGALVLALTRGDGTTGEDVTANVRTIPSVPARLRPPVPRLVEIRGEVFITRKDFERLNESMRNEGEKTFANPRNAAAGSLRQLDPSVTASRPLSFAAYALGAFEGDEDPATERGLLERLERWGVPLVPDALRLAGSAEALAYHEDLGRRRDQLPYEIDGAVFKVDDREAQRRLGETSHAPRWAVAYKFPAREQVSVVRAVDVQVGRTGVLTPVARLDPVELGGATVRSATLHNFDEVARKDVRVGDTVVVRRAGDVIPEIVSVLLPLRPPGTKPVVPPQTCPACGAPVRPRGETRALVCTGGWHCPAQLRETLRHFVSRPALDVDGFGPRLLDQLVRSGRVRTPADLYRLSVEDLAALERVGPVLAAKLHAALERSRRTSLERLLYALGIPEVGTVTARLLARRFRSLD
;
A
#
# COMPACT_ATOMS: atom_id res chain seq x y z
N MET A 1 -31.01 -0.04 -32.14
CA MET A 1 -29.92 -0.13 -33.12
C MET A 1 -29.17 1.19 -33.05
N ASP A 2 -28.12 1.17 -32.30
CA ASP A 2 -27.13 2.26 -32.31
C ASP A 2 -25.76 1.61 -32.15
N GLU A 3 -25.10 1.48 -33.28
CA GLU A 3 -23.80 0.83 -33.40
C GLU A 3 -22.73 1.84 -32.90
N GLY A 4 -22.22 1.62 -31.70
CA GLY A 4 -21.06 2.34 -31.16
C GLY A 4 -19.80 2.00 -31.95
N THR A 5 -19.40 2.88 -32.85
CA THR A 5 -18.15 2.84 -33.62
C THR A 5 -16.94 2.83 -32.67
N SER A 6 -16.21 1.71 -32.67
CA SER A 6 -14.85 1.66 -32.09
C SER A 6 -13.93 2.57 -32.90
N PRO A 7 -13.17 3.50 -32.29
CA PRO A 7 -12.18 4.31 -32.99
C PRO A 7 -11.00 3.43 -33.44
N GLY A 8 -10.64 3.53 -34.70
CA GLY A 8 -9.48 2.86 -35.30
C GLY A 8 -8.15 3.42 -34.78
N PRO A 9 -7.01 2.77 -35.06
CA PRO A 9 -5.69 3.13 -34.54
C PRO A 9 -5.19 4.45 -35.18
N GLY A 10 -5.43 5.59 -34.50
CA GLY A 10 -4.96 6.92 -34.92
C GLY A 10 -5.86 8.10 -34.55
N GLY A 11 -6.96 7.88 -33.82
CA GLY A 11 -7.84 8.96 -33.38
C GLY A 11 -7.29 9.66 -32.12
N ASP A 12 -7.44 10.99 -32.06
CA ASP A 12 -7.14 11.79 -30.87
C ASP A 12 -7.90 11.22 -29.66
N LEU A 13 -7.16 10.92 -28.58
CA LEU A 13 -7.74 10.44 -27.31
C LEU A 13 -8.66 11.53 -26.74
N PRO A 14 -9.90 11.20 -26.30
CA PRO A 14 -10.76 12.18 -25.65
C PRO A 14 -10.03 12.83 -24.47
N PRO A 15 -9.95 14.17 -24.38
CA PRO A 15 -9.21 14.86 -23.32
C PRO A 15 -9.63 14.45 -21.91
N GLU A 16 -10.91 14.16 -21.71
CA GLU A 16 -11.48 13.67 -20.45
C GLU A 16 -10.96 12.28 -20.06
N VAL A 17 -10.75 11.40 -21.03
CA VAL A 17 -10.20 10.04 -20.80
C VAL A 17 -8.71 10.13 -20.41
N VAL A 18 -7.96 10.99 -21.10
CA VAL A 18 -6.54 11.27 -20.75
C VAL A 18 -6.43 11.88 -19.36
N ALA A 19 -7.28 12.86 -19.04
CA ALA A 19 -7.32 13.50 -17.74
C ALA A 19 -7.67 12.48 -16.63
N ARG A 20 -8.65 11.60 -16.84
CA ARG A 20 -9.03 10.56 -15.88
C ARG A 20 -7.91 9.54 -15.68
N ALA A 21 -7.32 9.02 -16.75
CA ALA A 21 -6.21 8.06 -16.67
C ALA A 21 -5.02 8.64 -15.90
N ARG A 22 -4.67 9.90 -16.14
CA ARG A 22 -3.60 10.60 -15.41
C ARG A 22 -3.94 10.82 -13.94
N ALA A 23 -5.18 11.18 -13.62
CA ALA A 23 -5.63 11.35 -12.25
C ALA A 23 -5.53 10.03 -11.48
N VAL A 24 -6.01 8.92 -12.06
CA VAL A 24 -5.93 7.59 -11.47
C VAL A 24 -4.48 7.13 -11.31
N ALA A 25 -3.64 7.32 -12.32
CA ALA A 25 -2.21 6.97 -12.22
C ALA A 25 -1.49 7.79 -11.13
N ALA A 26 -1.81 9.07 -11.00
CA ALA A 26 -1.25 9.92 -9.94
C ALA A 26 -1.73 9.50 -8.55
N GLU A 27 -2.99 9.14 -8.41
CA GLU A 27 -3.57 8.64 -7.16
C GLU A 27 -2.94 7.30 -6.78
N LEU A 28 -2.82 6.35 -7.69
CA LEU A 28 -2.11 5.08 -7.49
C LEU A 28 -0.66 5.30 -7.03
N ALA A 29 0.06 6.25 -7.62
CA ALA A 29 1.43 6.56 -7.22
C ALA A 29 1.52 7.18 -5.81
N VAL A 30 0.48 7.85 -5.34
CA VAL A 30 0.37 8.33 -3.94
C VAL A 30 0.09 7.17 -3.01
N LEU A 31 -0.81 6.27 -3.40
CA LEU A 31 -1.23 5.12 -2.63
C LEU A 31 -0.08 4.11 -2.45
N ASP A 32 0.66 3.81 -3.51
CA ASP A 32 1.88 2.99 -3.45
C ASP A 32 2.88 3.50 -2.39
N ARG A 33 3.05 4.81 -2.32
CA ARG A 33 3.97 5.39 -1.35
C ARG A 33 3.47 5.29 0.08
N ARG A 34 2.19 5.53 0.32
CA ARG A 34 1.59 5.46 1.67
C ARG A 34 1.57 4.04 2.18
N TYR A 35 1.21 3.10 1.33
CA TYR A 35 1.14 1.69 1.66
C TYR A 35 2.51 1.10 1.99
N HIS A 36 3.53 1.46 1.21
CA HIS A 36 4.86 0.85 1.32
C HIS A 36 5.90 1.69 2.07
N ALA A 37 5.72 3.02 2.21
CA ALA A 37 6.71 3.91 2.80
C ALA A 37 6.39 4.42 4.19
N GLU A 38 5.11 4.60 4.54
CA GLU A 38 4.79 5.40 5.72
C GLU A 38 4.32 4.59 6.93
N ASP A 39 4.13 3.24 6.84
CA ASP A 39 3.47 2.41 7.88
C ASP A 39 2.19 3.07 8.45
N ALA A 40 1.67 4.05 7.73
CA ALA A 40 0.41 4.69 7.97
C ALA A 40 -0.51 4.22 6.84
N PRO A 41 -1.16 3.06 7.00
CA PRO A 41 -2.09 2.55 6.03
C PRO A 41 -3.37 3.40 6.06
N ASP A 42 -3.28 4.62 5.53
CA ASP A 42 -4.44 5.46 5.28
C ASP A 42 -5.14 5.07 3.96
N VAL A 43 -4.58 4.09 3.22
CA VAL A 43 -5.13 3.65 1.93
C VAL A 43 -5.11 2.14 1.82
N SER A 44 -6.19 1.59 1.34
CA SER A 44 -6.41 0.15 1.22
C SER A 44 -5.93 -0.44 -0.10
N ASP A 45 -5.59 -1.73 -0.08
CA ASP A 45 -5.33 -2.54 -1.25
C ASP A 45 -6.47 -2.44 -2.27
N ASP A 46 -7.75 -2.41 -1.84
CA ASP A 46 -8.90 -2.38 -2.75
C ASP A 46 -9.12 -1.03 -3.43
N VAL A 47 -8.83 0.11 -2.79
CA VAL A 47 -8.84 1.42 -3.49
C VAL A 47 -7.67 1.47 -4.46
N TYR A 48 -6.51 1.00 -4.04
CA TYR A 48 -5.38 0.81 -4.92
C TYR A 48 -5.75 -0.12 -6.09
N ASP A 49 -6.31 -1.27 -5.78
CA ASP A 49 -6.73 -2.27 -6.76
C ASP A 49 -7.92 -1.81 -7.62
N ALA A 50 -8.86 -1.01 -7.08
CA ALA A 50 -9.95 -0.42 -7.86
C ALA A 50 -9.44 0.65 -8.84
N LEU A 51 -8.57 1.53 -8.37
CA LEU A 51 -7.92 2.53 -9.21
C LEU A 51 -6.99 1.87 -10.25
N ARG A 52 -6.29 0.82 -9.86
CA ARG A 52 -5.47 0.03 -10.76
C ARG A 52 -6.31 -0.63 -11.85
N ARG A 53 -7.42 -1.27 -11.49
CA ARG A 53 -8.39 -1.85 -12.45
C ARG A 53 -8.96 -0.79 -13.39
N GLU A 54 -9.35 0.35 -12.85
CA GLU A 54 -9.84 1.47 -13.66
C GLU A 54 -8.79 1.90 -14.70
N LEU A 55 -7.54 2.04 -14.28
CA LEU A 55 -6.45 2.42 -15.19
C LEU A 55 -6.14 1.31 -16.21
N GLU A 56 -6.17 0.06 -15.80
CA GLU A 56 -6.01 -1.10 -16.69
C GLU A 56 -7.16 -1.21 -17.71
N ASP A 57 -8.39 -0.92 -17.31
CA ASP A 57 -9.54 -0.86 -18.21
C ASP A 57 -9.44 0.28 -19.21
N LEU A 58 -8.96 1.45 -18.76
CA LEU A 58 -8.67 2.57 -19.64
C LEU A 58 -7.55 2.23 -20.63
N HIS A 59 -6.49 1.56 -20.20
CA HIS A 59 -5.41 1.08 -21.07
C HIS A 59 -5.89 0.04 -22.08
N ARG A 60 -6.83 -0.82 -21.70
CA ARG A 60 -7.42 -1.82 -22.59
C ARG A 60 -8.29 -1.18 -23.67
N ARG A 61 -9.09 -0.17 -23.30
CA ARG A 61 -9.94 0.59 -24.23
C ARG A 61 -9.15 1.55 -25.11
N TYR A 62 -8.08 2.12 -24.57
CA TYR A 62 -7.26 3.15 -25.20
C TYR A 62 -5.76 2.85 -25.04
N PRO A 63 -5.17 1.96 -25.85
CA PRO A 63 -3.76 1.52 -25.69
C PRO A 63 -2.71 2.64 -25.67
N ALA A 64 -2.98 3.77 -26.32
CA ALA A 64 -2.10 4.93 -26.32
C ALA A 64 -1.94 5.58 -24.92
N LEU A 65 -2.86 5.33 -23.98
CA LEU A 65 -2.77 5.82 -22.60
C LEU A 65 -1.64 5.18 -21.81
N VAL A 66 -1.16 4.00 -22.18
CA VAL A 66 -0.06 3.32 -21.48
C VAL A 66 1.20 4.18 -21.38
N SER A 67 1.47 4.98 -22.42
CA SER A 67 2.61 5.91 -22.44
C SER A 67 2.32 7.25 -21.75
N LEU A 68 1.05 7.67 -21.69
CA LEU A 68 0.62 8.97 -21.15
C LEU A 68 0.30 8.92 -19.63
N ALA A 69 -0.16 7.77 -19.15
CA ALA A 69 -0.53 7.53 -17.77
C ALA A 69 -0.11 6.09 -17.39
N PRO A 70 1.20 5.79 -17.31
CA PRO A 70 1.67 4.44 -17.01
C PRO A 70 1.24 4.01 -15.61
N LEU A 71 1.00 2.71 -15.44
CA LEU A 71 0.85 2.12 -14.09
C LEU A 71 2.09 2.42 -13.25
N PRO A 72 1.93 2.82 -11.99
CA PRO A 72 3.07 3.03 -11.11
C PRO A 72 3.90 1.75 -10.96
N ASN A 73 5.23 1.88 -11.10
CA ASN A 73 6.18 0.77 -11.07
C ASN A 73 6.75 0.51 -9.67
N LEU A 74 6.06 0.88 -8.61
CA LEU A 74 6.59 0.76 -7.25
C LEU A 74 6.16 -0.55 -6.59
N VAL A 75 7.08 -1.47 -6.51
CA VAL A 75 6.98 -2.71 -5.73
C VAL A 75 7.58 -2.43 -4.35
N GLY A 76 6.77 -1.89 -3.42
CA GLY A 76 7.20 -1.63 -2.05
C GLY A 76 7.82 -0.24 -1.80
N ALA A 77 8.11 0.04 -0.52
CA ALA A 77 8.70 1.29 -0.06
C ALA A 77 10.23 1.28 -0.10
N PRO A 78 10.89 2.41 -0.37
CA PRO A 78 12.33 2.50 -0.13
C PRO A 78 12.66 2.23 1.35
N PRO A 79 13.76 1.53 1.65
CA PRO A 79 14.16 1.17 3.02
C PRO A 79 14.36 2.38 3.94
N ARG A 80 14.09 2.18 5.24
CA ARG A 80 14.33 3.21 6.26
C ARG A 80 15.83 3.47 6.42
N ARG A 81 16.25 4.72 6.58
CA ARG A 81 17.67 5.08 6.77
C ARG A 81 18.30 4.54 8.06
N VAL A 82 17.51 4.05 8.97
CA VAL A 82 17.97 3.51 10.28
C VAL A 82 18.49 2.09 10.14
N PHE A 83 17.94 1.29 9.22
CA PHE A 83 18.45 -0.03 8.88
C PHE A 83 19.46 0.07 7.75
N ARG A 84 20.49 -0.78 7.77
CA ARG A 84 21.30 -1.03 6.58
C ARG A 84 20.40 -1.59 5.49
N THR A 85 20.74 -1.29 4.26
CA THR A 85 19.98 -1.77 3.11
C THR A 85 20.85 -2.63 2.22
N ALA A 86 20.26 -3.65 1.60
CA ALA A 86 20.94 -4.47 0.63
C ALA A 86 20.02 -4.76 -0.57
N ARG A 87 20.63 -5.07 -1.71
CA ARG A 87 19.88 -5.44 -2.92
C ARG A 87 19.51 -6.91 -2.87
N HIS A 88 18.28 -7.21 -3.30
CA HIS A 88 17.87 -8.58 -3.59
C HIS A 88 18.68 -9.13 -4.76
N ARG A 89 19.12 -10.37 -4.69
CA ARG A 89 19.82 -11.05 -5.79
C ARG A 89 18.88 -11.23 -6.99
N VAL A 90 17.63 -11.54 -6.73
CA VAL A 90 16.53 -11.55 -7.70
C VAL A 90 15.45 -10.59 -7.18
N PRO A 91 14.88 -9.70 -8.01
CA PRO A 91 13.84 -8.77 -7.56
C PRO A 91 12.64 -9.49 -6.91
N MET A 92 12.14 -8.96 -5.78
CA MET A 92 10.92 -9.44 -5.12
C MET A 92 9.70 -8.76 -5.75
N ARG A 93 9.11 -9.40 -6.74
CA ARG A 93 7.93 -8.88 -7.45
C ARG A 93 6.65 -9.06 -6.64
N SER A 94 5.65 -8.23 -6.92
CA SER A 94 4.27 -8.43 -6.47
C SER A 94 3.58 -9.53 -7.29
N LEU A 95 2.34 -9.83 -6.94
CA LEU A 95 1.43 -10.63 -7.75
C LEU A 95 0.40 -9.71 -8.39
N ASP A 96 -0.13 -10.12 -9.54
CA ASP A 96 -1.36 -9.53 -10.07
C ASP A 96 -2.55 -10.05 -9.26
N ASP A 97 -3.56 -9.20 -9.05
CA ASP A 97 -4.73 -9.53 -8.27
C ASP A 97 -5.95 -9.81 -9.17
N VAL A 98 -6.78 -10.76 -8.76
CA VAL A 98 -8.13 -11.00 -9.30
C VAL A 98 -9.14 -11.04 -8.15
N PHE A 99 -10.39 -10.66 -8.42
CA PHE A 99 -11.40 -10.45 -7.39
C PHE A 99 -12.68 -11.27 -7.62
N ASP A 100 -12.80 -11.89 -8.78
CA ASP A 100 -13.94 -12.72 -9.15
C ASP A 100 -13.54 -13.92 -10.01
N ALA A 101 -14.46 -14.84 -10.16
CA ALA A 101 -14.24 -16.08 -10.91
C ALA A 101 -14.01 -15.84 -12.41
N GLU A 102 -14.56 -14.77 -12.99
CA GLU A 102 -14.38 -14.43 -14.40
C GLU A 102 -12.95 -13.94 -14.66
N ALA A 103 -12.45 -13.06 -13.83
CA ALA A 103 -11.07 -12.58 -13.90
C ALA A 103 -10.06 -13.72 -13.70
N PHE A 104 -10.35 -14.68 -12.79
CA PHE A 104 -9.51 -15.86 -12.61
C PHE A 104 -9.54 -16.77 -13.85
N ARG A 105 -10.71 -17.03 -14.45
CA ARG A 105 -10.81 -17.81 -15.69
C ARG A 105 -10.07 -17.12 -16.84
N ALA A 106 -10.14 -15.79 -16.93
CA ALA A 106 -9.39 -15.03 -17.91
C ALA A 106 -7.86 -15.13 -17.70
N PHE A 107 -7.41 -15.18 -16.44
CA PHE A 107 -6.00 -15.49 -16.12
C PHE A 107 -5.62 -16.89 -16.61
N ASP A 108 -6.36 -17.94 -16.27
CA ASP A 108 -6.14 -19.32 -16.73
C ASP A 108 -6.10 -19.41 -18.26
N GLN A 109 -7.03 -18.75 -18.94
CA GLN A 109 -7.07 -18.69 -20.40
C GLN A 109 -5.80 -18.06 -20.98
N ARG A 110 -5.34 -16.93 -20.43
CA ARG A 110 -4.09 -16.29 -20.87
C ARG A 110 -2.87 -17.20 -20.66
N VAL A 111 -2.82 -17.92 -19.53
CA VAL A 111 -1.75 -18.91 -19.25
C VAL A 111 -1.76 -19.99 -20.32
N ARG A 112 -2.89 -20.62 -20.59
CA ARG A 112 -3.01 -21.68 -21.60
C ARG A 112 -2.67 -21.20 -23.01
N GLN A 113 -3.17 -20.05 -23.43
CA GLN A 113 -2.88 -19.45 -24.74
C GLN A 113 -1.38 -19.21 -24.91
N ARG A 114 -0.68 -18.67 -23.91
CA ARG A 114 0.75 -18.42 -23.98
C ARG A 114 1.58 -19.69 -24.01
N LEU A 115 1.10 -20.76 -23.37
CA LEU A 115 1.74 -22.09 -23.41
C LEU A 115 1.42 -22.84 -24.70
N GLY A 116 0.43 -22.39 -25.50
CA GLY A 116 -0.01 -23.06 -26.72
C GLY A 116 -0.70 -24.40 -26.45
N ARG A 117 -1.47 -24.50 -25.35
CA ARG A 117 -2.15 -25.75 -24.95
C ARG A 117 -3.62 -25.49 -24.61
N GLU A 118 -4.46 -26.49 -24.89
CA GLU A 118 -5.89 -26.48 -24.55
C GLU A 118 -6.19 -27.21 -23.23
N ASP A 119 -5.36 -28.17 -22.87
CA ASP A 119 -5.51 -28.95 -21.64
C ASP A 119 -5.43 -28.07 -20.39
N PRO A 120 -6.11 -28.47 -19.30
CA PRO A 120 -6.02 -27.79 -18.02
C PRO A 120 -4.58 -27.64 -17.54
N VAL A 121 -4.28 -26.51 -16.92
CA VAL A 121 -2.99 -26.23 -16.26
C VAL A 121 -3.11 -26.55 -14.79
N ALA A 122 -2.18 -27.36 -14.27
CA ALA A 122 -2.12 -27.62 -12.84
C ALA A 122 -1.56 -26.41 -12.09
N TYR A 123 -2.16 -26.13 -10.94
CA TYR A 123 -1.77 -25.06 -10.04
C TYR A 123 -1.37 -25.59 -8.67
N VAL A 124 -0.45 -24.93 -8.00
CA VAL A 124 -0.31 -24.95 -6.55
C VAL A 124 -1.08 -23.78 -5.98
N ALA A 125 -2.02 -24.05 -5.11
CA ALA A 125 -2.80 -23.05 -4.37
C ALA A 125 -2.33 -22.98 -2.93
N GLU A 126 -2.24 -21.79 -2.38
CA GLU A 126 -1.89 -21.56 -0.98
C GLU A 126 -2.68 -20.37 -0.42
N PRO A 127 -3.01 -20.36 0.90
CA PRO A 127 -3.56 -19.17 1.55
C PRO A 127 -2.63 -17.99 1.39
N LYS A 128 -3.17 -16.83 1.03
CA LYS A 128 -2.42 -15.58 0.98
C LYS A 128 -2.34 -14.99 2.38
N LEU A 129 -1.24 -15.28 3.08
CA LEU A 129 -1.00 -14.75 4.42
C LEU A 129 -0.92 -13.23 4.40
N ASP A 130 -1.55 -12.59 5.37
CA ASP A 130 -1.50 -11.15 5.56
C ASP A 130 -0.45 -10.79 6.61
N GLY A 131 0.77 -10.53 6.15
CA GLY A 131 1.95 -10.27 6.98
C GLY A 131 2.94 -9.29 6.34
N LEU A 132 4.22 -9.56 6.52
CA LEU A 132 5.32 -8.81 5.92
C LEU A 132 6.23 -9.75 5.13
N ALA A 133 6.36 -9.49 3.82
CA ALA A 133 7.19 -10.30 2.93
C ALA A 133 8.69 -10.16 3.28
N LEU A 134 9.38 -11.30 3.31
CA LEU A 134 10.76 -11.43 3.71
C LEU A 134 11.54 -12.31 2.72
N SER A 135 12.80 -11.97 2.48
CA SER A 135 13.78 -12.78 1.77
C SER A 135 14.88 -13.22 2.71
N LEU A 136 15.11 -14.53 2.82
CA LEU A 136 16.13 -15.16 3.66
C LEU A 136 17.22 -15.76 2.75
N THR A 137 18.44 -15.28 2.87
CA THR A 137 19.59 -15.83 2.13
C THR A 137 20.37 -16.79 3.02
N TYR A 138 20.53 -18.02 2.55
CA TYR A 138 21.36 -19.04 3.18
C TYR A 138 22.56 -19.32 2.27
N GLU A 139 23.75 -19.36 2.86
CA GLU A 139 24.99 -19.81 2.22
C GLU A 139 25.51 -21.05 2.97
N GLU A 140 25.80 -22.11 2.24
CA GLU A 140 26.20 -23.41 2.82
C GLU A 140 25.25 -23.83 3.98
N GLY A 141 23.97 -23.57 3.79
CA GLY A 141 22.90 -23.86 4.73
C GLY A 141 22.81 -22.92 5.95
N ALA A 142 23.69 -21.96 6.14
CA ALA A 142 23.63 -20.99 7.25
C ALA A 142 22.91 -19.72 6.83
N LEU A 143 22.00 -19.18 7.68
CA LEU A 143 21.32 -17.90 7.45
C LEU A 143 22.34 -16.75 7.55
N VAL A 144 22.62 -16.09 6.42
CA VAL A 144 23.60 -14.98 6.35
C VAL A 144 22.93 -13.62 6.21
N LEU A 145 21.75 -13.53 5.57
CA LEU A 145 21.08 -12.26 5.32
C LEU A 145 19.57 -12.45 5.32
N ALA A 146 18.84 -11.50 5.93
CA ALA A 146 17.39 -11.40 5.85
C ALA A 146 16.99 -9.97 5.48
N LEU A 147 16.21 -9.83 4.41
CA LEU A 147 15.78 -8.54 3.86
C LEU A 147 14.27 -8.44 3.84
N THR A 148 13.74 -7.28 4.23
CA THR A 148 12.35 -6.93 3.89
C THR A 148 12.21 -6.78 2.39
N ARG A 149 10.99 -6.87 1.84
CA ARG A 149 10.76 -6.66 0.41
C ARG A 149 11.28 -5.31 -0.08
N GLY A 150 11.13 -4.25 0.74
CA GLY A 150 11.48 -2.90 0.37
C GLY A 150 10.75 -2.44 -0.89
N ASP A 151 11.48 -1.85 -1.85
CA ASP A 151 10.98 -1.47 -3.18
C ASP A 151 11.02 -2.62 -4.21
N GLY A 152 11.19 -3.85 -3.76
CA GLY A 152 11.35 -5.04 -4.58
C GLY A 152 12.76 -5.24 -5.17
N THR A 153 13.60 -4.21 -5.17
CA THR A 153 15.00 -4.28 -5.61
C THR A 153 15.97 -4.18 -4.43
N THR A 154 15.60 -3.37 -3.43
CA THR A 154 16.41 -3.09 -2.23
C THR A 154 15.52 -3.23 -0.99
N GLY A 155 15.94 -4.03 -0.02
CA GLY A 155 15.26 -4.24 1.25
C GLY A 155 16.06 -3.75 2.45
N GLU A 156 15.40 -3.61 3.60
CA GLU A 156 16.05 -3.34 4.89
C GLU A 156 16.68 -4.64 5.42
N ASP A 157 17.92 -4.56 5.90
CA ASP A 157 18.60 -5.66 6.56
C ASP A 157 18.05 -5.82 7.99
N VAL A 158 17.24 -6.85 8.17
CA VAL A 158 16.60 -7.23 9.43
C VAL A 158 17.16 -8.56 9.96
N THR A 159 18.36 -8.93 9.55
CA THR A 159 18.97 -10.24 9.86
C THR A 159 19.03 -10.51 11.37
N ALA A 160 19.44 -9.51 12.16
CA ALA A 160 19.51 -9.65 13.61
C ALA A 160 18.14 -9.92 14.24
N ASN A 161 17.11 -9.24 13.77
CA ASN A 161 15.72 -9.41 14.21
C ASN A 161 15.18 -10.79 13.81
N VAL A 162 15.39 -11.20 12.57
CA VAL A 162 14.89 -12.47 12.02
C VAL A 162 15.50 -13.67 12.74
N ARG A 163 16.77 -13.60 13.14
CA ARG A 163 17.43 -14.65 13.92
C ARG A 163 16.76 -14.91 15.30
N THR A 164 15.95 -13.98 15.77
CA THR A 164 15.18 -14.15 17.02
C THR A 164 13.84 -14.86 16.81
N ILE A 165 13.39 -15.04 15.55
CA ILE A 165 12.11 -15.70 15.23
C ILE A 165 12.31 -17.22 15.30
N PRO A 166 11.64 -17.93 16.23
CA PRO A 166 11.89 -19.37 16.43
C PRO A 166 11.58 -20.25 15.22
N SER A 167 10.63 -19.84 14.37
CA SER A 167 10.22 -20.57 13.17
C SER A 167 11.18 -20.40 11.99
N VAL A 168 12.17 -19.48 12.07
CA VAL A 168 13.19 -19.32 11.03
C VAL A 168 14.41 -20.16 11.39
N PRO A 169 14.76 -21.21 10.61
CA PRO A 169 15.92 -22.02 10.89
C PRO A 169 17.21 -21.22 10.73
N ALA A 170 18.06 -21.18 11.76
CA ALA A 170 19.40 -20.58 11.65
C ALA A 170 20.30 -21.35 10.66
N ARG A 171 20.02 -22.65 10.49
CA ARG A 171 20.67 -23.54 9.52
C ARG A 171 19.63 -24.47 8.88
N LEU A 172 19.76 -24.64 7.55
CA LEU A 172 18.98 -25.63 6.81
C LEU A 172 19.44 -27.06 7.11
N ARG A 173 18.55 -28.02 7.00
CA ARG A 173 18.87 -29.47 7.12
C ARG A 173 19.51 -29.98 5.83
N PRO A 174 20.58 -30.79 5.93
CA PRO A 174 21.23 -31.38 4.75
C PRO A 174 20.31 -32.29 3.92
N PRO A 175 20.55 -32.43 2.61
CA PRO A 175 21.59 -31.73 1.82
C PRO A 175 21.21 -30.28 1.54
N VAL A 176 22.19 -29.38 1.60
CA VAL A 176 21.99 -27.93 1.45
C VAL A 176 22.64 -27.42 0.16
N PRO A 177 22.04 -26.45 -0.54
CA PRO A 177 22.66 -25.80 -1.68
C PRO A 177 23.80 -24.88 -1.23
N ARG A 178 24.69 -24.52 -2.17
CA ARG A 178 25.73 -23.52 -1.93
C ARG A 178 25.12 -22.16 -1.57
N LEU A 179 24.04 -21.79 -2.27
CA LEU A 179 23.29 -20.55 -2.02
C LEU A 179 21.82 -20.76 -2.31
N VAL A 180 20.96 -20.27 -1.41
CA VAL A 180 19.54 -20.19 -1.67
C VAL A 180 18.93 -18.94 -1.02
N GLU A 181 18.09 -18.26 -1.77
CA GLU A 181 17.23 -17.18 -1.30
C GLU A 181 15.80 -17.71 -1.14
N ILE A 182 15.34 -17.84 0.11
CA ILE A 182 13.99 -18.34 0.45
C ILE A 182 13.09 -17.15 0.72
N ARG A 183 11.92 -17.11 0.09
CA ARG A 183 10.92 -16.06 0.27
C ARG A 183 9.74 -16.58 1.05
N GLY A 184 9.24 -15.75 1.95
CA GLY A 184 8.12 -16.10 2.80
C GLY A 184 7.48 -14.87 3.42
N GLU A 185 6.50 -15.13 4.28
CA GLU A 185 5.78 -14.10 5.03
C GLU A 185 6.06 -14.22 6.52
N VAL A 186 6.41 -13.11 7.16
CA VAL A 186 6.39 -12.99 8.62
C VAL A 186 5.00 -12.54 9.02
N PHE A 187 4.39 -13.26 9.94
CA PHE A 187 3.02 -13.02 10.40
C PHE A 187 2.89 -13.28 11.90
N ILE A 188 1.74 -12.93 12.45
CA ILE A 188 1.37 -13.22 13.82
C ILE A 188 0.02 -13.94 13.82
N THR A 189 -0.16 -14.96 14.67
CA THR A 189 -1.45 -15.65 14.78
C THR A 189 -2.49 -14.74 15.45
N ARG A 190 -3.79 -14.96 15.18
CA ARG A 190 -4.89 -14.20 15.81
C ARG A 190 -4.80 -14.24 17.32
N LYS A 191 -4.58 -15.43 17.89
CA LYS A 191 -4.44 -15.63 19.33
C LYS A 191 -3.26 -14.87 19.91
N ASP A 192 -2.12 -14.86 19.23
CA ASP A 192 -0.92 -14.18 19.68
C ASP A 192 -1.04 -12.66 19.53
N PHE A 193 -1.74 -12.20 18.50
CA PHE A 193 -2.06 -10.80 18.32
C PHE A 193 -2.96 -10.25 19.43
N GLU A 194 -4.01 -11.00 19.82
CA GLU A 194 -4.88 -10.63 20.94
C GLU A 194 -4.09 -10.53 22.24
N ARG A 195 -3.26 -11.54 22.54
CA ARG A 195 -2.40 -11.54 23.74
C ARG A 195 -1.40 -10.39 23.74
N LEU A 196 -0.79 -10.10 22.60
CA LEU A 196 0.14 -8.98 22.46
C LEU A 196 -0.54 -7.65 22.75
N ASN A 197 -1.71 -7.41 22.15
CA ASN A 197 -2.46 -6.18 22.36
C ASN A 197 -3.00 -6.06 23.80
N GLU A 198 -3.31 -7.15 24.45
CA GLU A 198 -3.70 -7.17 25.87
C GLU A 198 -2.53 -6.76 26.76
N SER A 199 -1.33 -7.33 26.55
CA SER A 199 -0.10 -6.92 27.27
C SER A 199 0.19 -5.43 27.09
N MET A 200 0.19 -4.94 25.85
CA MET A 200 0.43 -3.53 25.53
C MET A 200 -0.58 -2.59 26.21
N ARG A 201 -1.86 -2.99 26.26
CA ARG A 201 -2.88 -2.20 27.01
C ARG A 201 -2.59 -2.14 28.51
N ASN A 202 -2.17 -3.25 29.09
CA ASN A 202 -1.83 -3.32 30.53
C ASN A 202 -0.59 -2.48 30.85
N GLU A 203 0.34 -2.35 29.91
CA GLU A 203 1.55 -1.53 30.01
C GLU A 203 1.32 -0.05 29.64
N GLY A 204 0.09 0.30 29.19
CA GLY A 204 -0.25 1.66 28.75
C GLY A 204 0.33 2.02 27.37
N GLU A 205 0.77 1.03 26.62
CA GLU A 205 1.31 1.21 25.26
C GLU A 205 0.20 1.28 24.21
N LYS A 206 0.54 1.84 23.04
CA LYS A 206 -0.37 1.89 21.90
C LYS A 206 -0.47 0.52 21.25
N THR A 207 -1.67 -0.03 21.18
CA THR A 207 -1.98 -1.31 20.52
C THR A 207 -1.85 -1.25 18.99
N PHE A 208 -1.62 -2.40 18.37
CA PHE A 208 -1.64 -2.54 16.92
C PHE A 208 -3.08 -2.68 16.40
N ALA A 209 -3.33 -2.13 15.21
CA ALA A 209 -4.66 -2.14 14.61
C ALA A 209 -5.05 -3.51 14.03
N ASN A 210 -4.09 -4.27 13.51
CA ASN A 210 -4.30 -5.60 12.92
C ASN A 210 -3.04 -6.47 13.01
N PRO A 211 -3.13 -7.79 12.76
CA PRO A 211 -2.00 -8.72 12.80
C PRO A 211 -0.86 -8.35 11.85
N ARG A 212 -1.16 -7.85 10.64
CA ARG A 212 -0.15 -7.40 9.68
C ARG A 212 0.71 -6.25 10.23
N ASN A 213 0.05 -5.21 10.79
CA ASN A 213 0.76 -4.09 11.38
C ASN A 213 1.56 -4.52 12.62
N ALA A 214 1.06 -5.48 13.39
CA ALA A 214 1.77 -6.05 14.52
C ALA A 214 3.03 -6.81 14.06
N ALA A 215 2.93 -7.62 13.01
CA ALA A 215 4.07 -8.32 12.43
C ALA A 215 5.12 -7.35 11.88
N ALA A 216 4.71 -6.39 11.06
CA ALA A 216 5.59 -5.38 10.48
C ALA A 216 6.28 -4.51 11.53
N GLY A 217 5.51 -3.98 12.50
CA GLY A 217 6.02 -3.16 13.59
C GLY A 217 6.94 -3.92 14.55
N SER A 218 6.67 -5.20 14.79
CA SER A 218 7.49 -6.06 15.67
C SER A 218 8.79 -6.50 15.01
N LEU A 219 8.80 -6.75 13.70
CA LEU A 219 10.01 -7.13 12.98
C LEU A 219 10.98 -5.95 12.79
N ARG A 220 10.45 -4.74 12.56
CA ARG A 220 11.24 -3.55 12.22
C ARG A 220 11.63 -2.73 13.46
N GLN A 221 12.10 -3.42 14.51
CA GLN A 221 12.63 -2.83 15.74
C GLN A 221 14.14 -2.63 15.65
N LEU A 222 14.63 -1.49 16.16
CA LEU A 222 16.08 -1.21 16.17
C LEU A 222 16.82 -2.15 17.12
N ASP A 223 16.18 -2.51 18.22
CA ASP A 223 16.68 -3.47 19.18
C ASP A 223 16.06 -4.86 18.91
N PRO A 224 16.87 -5.84 18.46
CA PRO A 224 16.39 -7.20 18.22
C PRO A 224 15.76 -7.88 19.44
N SER A 225 16.08 -7.44 20.66
CA SER A 225 15.48 -7.99 21.88
C SER A 225 13.98 -7.71 21.97
N VAL A 226 13.52 -6.57 21.43
CA VAL A 226 12.10 -6.25 21.32
C VAL A 226 11.43 -7.20 20.33
N THR A 227 12.06 -7.50 19.20
CA THR A 227 11.55 -8.49 18.23
C THR A 227 11.49 -9.88 18.86
N ALA A 228 12.49 -10.27 19.66
CA ALA A 228 12.55 -11.55 20.38
C ALA A 228 11.38 -11.74 21.36
N SER A 229 10.87 -10.65 21.95
CA SER A 229 9.70 -10.70 22.87
C SER A 229 8.36 -10.81 22.14
N ARG A 230 8.34 -10.67 20.79
CA ARG A 230 7.12 -10.69 19.98
C ARG A 230 6.87 -12.09 19.40
N PRO A 231 5.63 -12.59 19.43
CA PRO A 231 5.30 -13.94 18.96
C PRO A 231 5.18 -14.01 17.43
N LEU A 232 6.26 -13.72 16.73
CA LEU A 232 6.33 -13.76 15.28
C LEU A 232 6.50 -15.19 14.76
N SER A 233 5.85 -15.48 13.63
CA SER A 233 5.98 -16.70 12.85
C SER A 233 6.42 -16.38 11.43
N PHE A 234 7.06 -17.36 10.77
CA PHE A 234 7.46 -17.28 9.37
C PHE A 234 6.94 -18.49 8.62
N ALA A 235 6.50 -18.29 7.37
CA ALA A 235 6.16 -19.36 6.45
C ALA A 235 6.68 -19.05 5.04
N ALA A 236 7.36 -20.01 4.44
CA ALA A 236 7.94 -19.89 3.11
C ALA A 236 6.92 -20.20 2.01
N TYR A 237 7.03 -19.50 0.88
CA TYR A 237 6.17 -19.69 -0.28
C TYR A 237 6.93 -19.73 -1.63
N ALA A 238 8.19 -19.34 -1.71
CA ALA A 238 8.95 -19.31 -2.97
C ALA A 238 10.46 -19.34 -2.76
N LEU A 239 11.18 -19.57 -3.86
CA LEU A 239 12.62 -19.32 -3.97
C LEU A 239 12.90 -18.04 -4.78
N GLY A 240 13.96 -17.36 -4.42
CA GLY A 240 14.64 -16.35 -5.23
C GLY A 240 15.86 -16.95 -5.94
N ALA A 241 17.07 -16.44 -5.64
CA ALA A 241 18.30 -16.99 -6.17
C ALA A 241 18.56 -18.40 -5.63
N PHE A 242 19.01 -19.29 -6.50
CA PHE A 242 19.32 -20.67 -6.17
C PHE A 242 20.58 -21.15 -6.91
N GLU A 243 21.53 -21.69 -6.15
CA GLU A 243 22.77 -22.30 -6.66
C GLU A 243 22.91 -23.68 -6.00
N GLY A 244 22.36 -24.70 -6.64
CA GLY A 244 22.34 -26.08 -6.19
C GLY A 244 22.26 -27.03 -7.38
N ASP A 245 22.32 -28.35 -7.10
CA ASP A 245 22.52 -29.38 -8.13
C ASP A 245 21.29 -29.54 -9.05
N GLU A 246 20.08 -29.41 -8.51
CA GLU A 246 18.86 -29.55 -9.30
C GLU A 246 17.78 -28.55 -8.84
N ASP A 247 17.23 -27.79 -9.80
CA ASP A 247 16.02 -26.99 -9.57
C ASP A 247 14.79 -27.91 -9.64
N PRO A 248 13.86 -27.88 -8.66
CA PRO A 248 12.65 -28.71 -8.70
C PRO A 248 11.86 -28.50 -10.00
N ALA A 249 11.36 -29.57 -10.60
CA ALA A 249 10.59 -29.50 -11.84
C ALA A 249 9.20 -28.87 -11.64
N THR A 250 8.67 -28.93 -10.41
CA THR A 250 7.33 -28.45 -10.06
C THR A 250 7.35 -27.52 -8.85
N GLU A 251 6.36 -26.65 -8.75
CA GLU A 251 6.17 -25.78 -7.60
C GLU A 251 5.88 -26.60 -6.33
N ARG A 252 5.11 -27.68 -6.45
CA ARG A 252 4.90 -28.62 -5.35
C ARG A 252 6.21 -29.24 -4.87
N GLY A 253 7.06 -29.70 -5.79
CA GLY A 253 8.40 -30.25 -5.48
C GLY A 253 9.32 -29.23 -4.83
N LEU A 254 9.16 -27.93 -5.16
CA LEU A 254 9.86 -26.83 -4.49
C LEU A 254 9.43 -26.72 -3.03
N LEU A 255 8.14 -26.74 -2.75
CA LEU A 255 7.62 -26.68 -1.37
C LEU A 255 8.11 -27.89 -0.55
N GLU A 256 8.08 -29.09 -1.12
CA GLU A 256 8.58 -30.30 -0.47
C GLU A 256 10.10 -30.24 -0.18
N ARG A 257 10.85 -29.53 -1.01
CA ARG A 257 12.27 -29.28 -0.76
C ARG A 257 12.47 -28.31 0.40
N LEU A 258 11.72 -27.23 0.46
CA LEU A 258 11.75 -26.28 1.58
C LEU A 258 11.44 -26.97 2.91
N GLU A 259 10.42 -27.82 2.93
CA GLU A 259 10.05 -28.61 4.11
C GLU A 259 11.19 -29.56 4.54
N ARG A 260 11.83 -30.26 3.58
CA ARG A 260 13.01 -31.11 3.88
C ARG A 260 14.17 -30.30 4.49
N TRP A 261 14.37 -29.07 4.06
CA TRP A 261 15.37 -28.18 4.68
C TRP A 261 14.95 -27.69 6.08
N GLY A 262 13.75 -27.99 6.53
CA GLY A 262 13.21 -27.60 7.84
C GLY A 262 12.63 -26.21 7.87
N VAL A 263 12.29 -25.65 6.72
CA VAL A 263 11.64 -24.33 6.61
C VAL A 263 10.14 -24.54 6.66
N PRO A 264 9.41 -23.84 7.56
CA PRO A 264 7.96 -23.95 7.62
C PRO A 264 7.33 -23.35 6.37
N LEU A 265 6.30 -24.03 5.86
CA LEU A 265 5.56 -23.64 4.68
C LEU A 265 4.27 -22.92 5.04
N VAL A 266 3.69 -22.20 4.07
CA VAL A 266 2.31 -21.73 4.18
C VAL A 266 1.42 -22.96 4.34
N PRO A 267 0.59 -23.03 5.41
CA PRO A 267 -0.32 -24.14 5.64
C PRO A 267 -1.34 -24.28 4.52
N ASP A 268 -1.96 -25.47 4.40
CA ASP A 268 -3.02 -25.77 3.43
C ASP A 268 -2.64 -25.58 1.94
N ALA A 269 -1.35 -25.59 1.61
CA ALA A 269 -0.90 -25.56 0.23
C ALA A 269 -1.27 -26.86 -0.49
N LEU A 270 -2.03 -26.77 -1.59
CA LEU A 270 -2.53 -27.91 -2.35
C LEU A 270 -2.17 -27.81 -3.83
N ARG A 271 -1.88 -28.97 -4.44
CA ARG A 271 -1.79 -29.11 -5.89
C ARG A 271 -3.19 -29.37 -6.47
N LEU A 272 -3.57 -28.59 -7.48
CA LEU A 272 -4.88 -28.61 -8.11
C LEU A 272 -4.72 -28.92 -9.60
N ALA A 273 -5.63 -29.70 -10.17
CA ALA A 273 -5.55 -30.17 -11.55
C ALA A 273 -5.95 -29.10 -12.58
N GLY A 274 -6.67 -28.05 -12.17
CA GLY A 274 -7.12 -27.01 -13.09
C GLY A 274 -7.91 -25.90 -12.43
N SER A 275 -8.41 -24.98 -13.25
CA SER A 275 -9.12 -23.77 -12.79
C SER A 275 -10.43 -24.07 -12.03
N ALA A 276 -11.13 -25.18 -12.32
CA ALA A 276 -12.33 -25.56 -11.58
C ALA A 276 -12.03 -25.88 -10.12
N GLU A 277 -10.99 -26.68 -9.87
CA GLU A 277 -10.53 -26.98 -8.50
C GLU A 277 -9.98 -25.73 -7.81
N ALA A 278 -9.33 -24.83 -8.55
CA ALA A 278 -8.82 -23.57 -8.03
C ALA A 278 -9.96 -22.67 -7.52
N LEU A 279 -11.06 -22.57 -8.25
CA LEU A 279 -12.25 -21.83 -7.82
C LEU A 279 -12.89 -22.47 -6.57
N ALA A 280 -13.01 -23.80 -6.54
CA ALA A 280 -13.54 -24.53 -5.38
C ALA A 280 -12.66 -24.34 -4.13
N TYR A 281 -11.32 -24.38 -4.29
CA TYR A 281 -10.38 -24.12 -3.21
C TYR A 281 -10.55 -22.69 -2.64
N HIS A 282 -10.64 -21.68 -3.51
CA HIS A 282 -10.83 -20.28 -3.08
C HIS A 282 -12.15 -20.11 -2.31
N GLU A 283 -13.23 -20.71 -2.79
CA GLU A 283 -14.53 -20.66 -2.13
C GLU A 283 -14.51 -21.36 -0.75
N ASP A 284 -13.90 -22.54 -0.66
CA ASP A 284 -13.75 -23.27 0.60
C ASP A 284 -12.88 -22.47 1.59
N LEU A 285 -11.75 -21.95 1.14
CA LEU A 285 -10.87 -21.14 1.96
C LEU A 285 -11.58 -19.86 2.48
N GLY A 286 -12.43 -19.25 1.64
CA GLY A 286 -13.27 -18.11 2.03
C GLY A 286 -14.26 -18.44 3.14
N ARG A 287 -14.90 -19.62 3.07
CA ARG A 287 -15.81 -20.10 4.14
C ARG A 287 -15.08 -20.36 5.46
N ARG A 288 -13.84 -20.85 5.41
CA ARG A 288 -13.02 -21.16 6.59
C ARG A 288 -12.17 -20.00 7.09
N ARG A 289 -12.16 -18.86 6.40
CA ARG A 289 -11.28 -17.72 6.67
C ARG A 289 -11.25 -17.31 8.15
N ASP A 290 -12.42 -17.25 8.80
CA ASP A 290 -12.53 -16.81 10.19
C ASP A 290 -12.13 -17.89 11.21
N GLN A 291 -12.00 -19.12 10.79
CA GLN A 291 -11.58 -20.26 11.62
C GLN A 291 -10.06 -20.49 11.57
N LEU A 292 -9.38 -19.87 10.61
CA LEU A 292 -7.93 -20.00 10.48
C LEU A 292 -7.21 -19.27 11.64
N PRO A 293 -6.10 -19.84 12.12
CA PRO A 293 -5.34 -19.23 13.22
C PRO A 293 -4.56 -17.96 12.80
N TYR A 294 -4.57 -17.60 11.54
CA TYR A 294 -3.89 -16.44 10.95
C TYR A 294 -4.82 -15.67 10.03
N GLU A 295 -4.48 -14.43 9.72
CA GLU A 295 -5.22 -13.61 8.75
C GLU A 295 -4.76 -13.91 7.32
N ILE A 296 -5.73 -13.90 6.41
CA ILE A 296 -5.53 -14.04 4.96
C ILE A 296 -6.39 -13.04 4.20
N ASP A 297 -5.90 -12.53 3.08
CA ASP A 297 -6.63 -11.63 2.19
C ASP A 297 -7.11 -12.31 0.90
N GLY A 298 -6.78 -13.59 0.70
CA GLY A 298 -7.15 -14.37 -0.47
C GLY A 298 -6.43 -15.70 -0.56
N ALA A 299 -6.29 -16.21 -1.77
CA ALA A 299 -5.48 -17.37 -2.12
C ALA A 299 -4.47 -16.99 -3.23
N VAL A 300 -3.31 -17.60 -3.22
CA VAL A 300 -2.31 -17.48 -4.30
C VAL A 300 -2.35 -18.75 -5.14
N PHE A 301 -2.38 -18.58 -6.46
CA PHE A 301 -2.33 -19.70 -7.41
C PHE A 301 -1.08 -19.54 -8.27
N LYS A 302 -0.28 -20.60 -8.35
CA LYS A 302 0.97 -20.66 -9.11
C LYS A 302 0.91 -21.85 -10.07
N VAL A 303 1.30 -21.68 -11.31
CA VAL A 303 1.45 -22.79 -12.27
C VAL A 303 2.42 -23.80 -11.68
N ASP A 304 2.02 -25.08 -11.57
CA ASP A 304 2.84 -26.11 -10.92
C ASP A 304 4.12 -26.47 -11.72
N ASP A 305 4.04 -26.48 -13.04
CA ASP A 305 5.17 -26.76 -13.92
C ASP A 305 6.13 -25.58 -13.99
N ARG A 306 7.35 -25.72 -13.45
CA ARG A 306 8.34 -24.64 -13.39
C ARG A 306 9.00 -24.33 -14.76
N GLU A 307 9.02 -25.29 -15.69
CA GLU A 307 9.41 -24.99 -17.06
C GLU A 307 8.35 -24.11 -17.76
N ALA A 308 7.08 -24.40 -17.53
CA ALA A 308 5.98 -23.54 -17.97
C ALA A 308 6.07 -22.13 -17.34
N GLN A 309 6.44 -22.03 -16.04
CA GLN A 309 6.67 -20.73 -15.40
C GLN A 309 7.78 -19.92 -16.13
N ARG A 310 8.92 -20.56 -16.47
CA ARG A 310 10.02 -19.91 -17.22
C ARG A 310 9.56 -19.42 -18.59
N ARG A 311 8.77 -20.22 -19.31
CA ARG A 311 8.21 -19.85 -20.63
C ARG A 311 7.21 -18.70 -20.54
N LEU A 312 6.37 -18.65 -19.52
CA LEU A 312 5.40 -17.56 -19.28
C LEU A 312 6.11 -16.25 -18.92
N GLY A 313 7.20 -16.37 -18.17
CA GLY A 313 8.03 -15.24 -17.76
C GLY A 313 7.30 -14.28 -16.82
N GLU A 314 7.80 -13.07 -16.76
CA GLU A 314 7.35 -12.02 -15.85
C GLU A 314 7.10 -10.71 -16.60
N THR A 315 6.34 -9.83 -15.97
CA THR A 315 6.24 -8.40 -16.32
C THR A 315 7.25 -7.60 -15.47
N SER A 316 7.25 -6.27 -15.62
CA SER A 316 8.01 -5.41 -14.70
C SER A 316 7.51 -5.48 -13.26
N HIS A 317 6.28 -5.96 -13.02
CA HIS A 317 5.59 -5.92 -11.72
C HIS A 317 5.35 -7.31 -11.13
N ALA A 318 4.89 -8.26 -11.95
CA ALA A 318 4.37 -9.55 -11.50
C ALA A 318 4.76 -10.69 -12.43
N PRO A 319 4.88 -11.93 -11.92
CA PRO A 319 4.99 -13.13 -12.73
C PRO A 319 3.68 -13.39 -13.47
N ARG A 320 3.77 -13.86 -14.72
CA ARG A 320 2.57 -14.22 -15.53
C ARG A 320 2.03 -15.60 -15.20
N TRP A 321 2.74 -16.35 -14.40
CA TRP A 321 2.42 -17.72 -14.00
C TRP A 321 1.81 -17.82 -12.59
N ALA A 322 1.64 -16.69 -11.90
CA ALA A 322 1.02 -16.63 -10.58
C ALA A 322 0.02 -15.48 -10.49
N VAL A 323 -0.98 -15.64 -9.64
CA VAL A 323 -2.02 -14.65 -9.40
C VAL A 323 -2.51 -14.75 -7.95
N ALA A 324 -2.83 -13.62 -7.33
CA ALA A 324 -3.52 -13.55 -6.06
C ALA A 324 -5.03 -13.38 -6.31
N TYR A 325 -5.84 -14.33 -5.83
CA TYR A 325 -7.29 -14.22 -5.87
C TYR A 325 -7.77 -13.77 -4.50
N LYS A 326 -8.09 -12.50 -4.40
CA LYS A 326 -8.47 -11.84 -3.14
C LYS A 326 -9.92 -12.10 -2.77
N PHE A 327 -10.20 -12.14 -1.47
CA PHE A 327 -11.56 -12.19 -0.98
C PHE A 327 -12.24 -10.83 -1.10
N PRO A 328 -13.59 -10.82 -1.19
CA PRO A 328 -14.35 -9.58 -1.05
C PRO A 328 -14.02 -8.89 0.28
N ALA A 329 -13.91 -7.56 0.23
CA ALA A 329 -13.73 -6.76 1.43
C ALA A 329 -14.88 -6.97 2.43
N ARG A 330 -14.56 -7.00 3.73
CA ARG A 330 -15.59 -7.09 4.77
C ARG A 330 -16.42 -5.81 4.81
N GLU A 331 -17.74 -5.96 4.93
CA GLU A 331 -18.68 -4.85 5.04
C GLU A 331 -19.35 -4.85 6.42
N GLN A 332 -19.65 -3.67 6.93
CA GLN A 332 -20.38 -3.46 8.17
C GLN A 332 -21.36 -2.29 8.03
N VAL A 333 -22.33 -2.24 8.90
CA VAL A 333 -23.33 -1.18 8.90
C VAL A 333 -23.03 -0.17 9.99
N SER A 334 -23.10 1.12 9.65
CA SER A 334 -22.93 2.23 10.61
C SER A 334 -23.84 3.41 10.26
N VAL A 335 -23.87 4.42 11.12
CA VAL A 335 -24.70 5.62 10.93
C VAL A 335 -23.82 6.84 10.69
N VAL A 336 -24.14 7.63 9.68
CA VAL A 336 -23.47 8.91 9.38
C VAL A 336 -23.91 9.97 10.38
N ARG A 337 -22.99 10.45 11.23
CA ARG A 337 -23.24 11.48 12.24
C ARG A 337 -22.96 12.90 11.75
N ALA A 338 -21.99 13.03 10.86
CA ALA A 338 -21.62 14.30 10.23
C ALA A 338 -20.90 14.03 8.91
N VAL A 339 -20.80 15.05 8.07
CA VAL A 339 -19.90 15.06 6.91
C VAL A 339 -18.98 16.26 7.05
N ASP A 340 -17.72 15.98 7.35
CA ASP A 340 -16.65 16.97 7.41
C ASP A 340 -16.04 17.19 6.03
N VAL A 341 -15.40 18.33 5.84
CA VAL A 341 -14.69 18.63 4.60
C VAL A 341 -13.20 18.84 4.91
N GLN A 342 -12.37 17.97 4.42
CA GLN A 342 -10.91 18.11 4.47
C GLN A 342 -10.41 18.89 3.26
N VAL A 343 -9.34 19.69 3.46
CA VAL A 343 -8.71 20.48 2.40
C VAL A 343 -7.29 19.98 2.21
N GLY A 344 -7.04 19.36 1.07
CA GLY A 344 -5.74 18.80 0.73
C GLY A 344 -4.71 19.86 0.31
N ARG A 345 -3.47 19.43 0.08
CA ARG A 345 -2.34 20.27 -0.33
C ARG A 345 -2.63 21.12 -1.57
N THR A 346 -3.29 20.55 -2.56
CA THR A 346 -3.65 21.22 -3.81
C THR A 346 -4.96 22.02 -3.73
N GLY A 347 -5.52 22.16 -2.52
CA GLY A 347 -6.79 22.84 -2.29
C GLY A 347 -8.03 21.96 -2.50
N VAL A 348 -7.90 20.73 -2.97
CA VAL A 348 -9.03 19.83 -3.19
C VAL A 348 -9.80 19.61 -1.88
N LEU A 349 -11.12 19.76 -1.96
CA LEU A 349 -12.05 19.52 -0.86
C LEU A 349 -12.52 18.07 -0.91
N THR A 350 -12.18 17.30 0.12
CA THR A 350 -12.59 15.89 0.24
C THR A 350 -13.61 15.75 1.34
N PRO A 351 -14.86 15.33 1.04
CA PRO A 351 -15.87 15.04 2.06
C PRO A 351 -15.52 13.72 2.78
N VAL A 352 -15.64 13.74 4.11
CA VAL A 352 -15.40 12.59 4.99
C VAL A 352 -16.58 12.42 5.93
N ALA A 353 -17.23 11.27 5.88
CA ALA A 353 -18.30 10.95 6.80
C ALA A 353 -17.75 10.60 8.18
N ARG A 354 -18.29 11.21 9.22
CA ARG A 354 -18.16 10.76 10.60
C ARG A 354 -19.21 9.71 10.90
N LEU A 355 -18.77 8.58 11.44
CA LEU A 355 -19.59 7.40 11.65
C LEU A 355 -19.73 7.09 13.13
N ASP A 356 -20.82 6.41 13.50
CA ASP A 356 -20.83 5.66 14.74
C ASP A 356 -19.67 4.65 14.70
N PRO A 357 -18.98 4.46 15.83
CA PRO A 357 -17.88 3.50 15.88
C PRO A 357 -18.35 2.11 15.46
N VAL A 358 -17.69 1.51 14.49
CA VAL A 358 -17.99 0.15 14.01
C VAL A 358 -16.70 -0.65 13.87
N GLU A 359 -16.75 -1.90 14.32
CA GLU A 359 -15.61 -2.82 14.20
C GLU A 359 -15.55 -3.39 12.78
N LEU A 360 -14.46 -3.14 12.07
CA LEU A 360 -14.29 -3.54 10.69
C LEU A 360 -12.84 -3.96 10.42
N GLY A 361 -12.63 -5.26 10.13
CA GLY A 361 -11.30 -5.81 9.90
C GLY A 361 -10.35 -5.62 11.09
N GLY A 362 -10.83 -5.84 12.33
CA GLY A 362 -10.05 -5.74 13.56
C GLY A 362 -9.70 -4.32 14.02
N ALA A 363 -10.30 -3.28 13.40
CA ALA A 363 -10.12 -1.90 13.82
C ALA A 363 -11.46 -1.17 14.00
N THR A 364 -11.53 -0.28 15.00
CA THR A 364 -12.69 0.58 15.21
C THR A 364 -12.69 1.73 14.22
N VAL A 365 -13.58 1.69 13.24
CA VAL A 365 -13.79 2.74 12.23
C VAL A 365 -14.75 3.79 12.77
N ARG A 366 -14.34 5.07 12.71
CA ARG A 366 -15.12 6.25 13.14
C ARG A 366 -15.34 7.26 12.02
N SER A 367 -14.70 7.06 10.88
CA SER A 367 -14.81 7.92 9.71
C SER A 367 -14.58 7.14 8.44
N ALA A 368 -15.24 7.52 7.35
CA ALA A 368 -15.09 6.93 6.04
C ALA A 368 -15.00 8.02 4.97
N THR A 369 -14.15 7.81 3.97
CA THR A 369 -14.06 8.74 2.84
C THR A 369 -15.33 8.68 1.98
N LEU A 370 -15.69 9.84 1.44
CA LEU A 370 -16.72 9.97 0.42
C LEU A 370 -16.12 10.38 -0.93
N HIS A 371 -14.79 10.30 -1.05
CA HIS A 371 -13.97 10.62 -2.22
C HIS A 371 -14.15 12.06 -2.72
N ASN A 372 -15.31 12.42 -3.24
CA ASN A 372 -15.64 13.74 -3.74
C ASN A 372 -17.16 14.01 -3.61
N PHE A 373 -17.59 15.24 -3.90
CA PHE A 373 -18.99 15.62 -3.78
C PHE A 373 -19.89 15.01 -4.86
N ASP A 374 -19.35 14.63 -6.01
CA ASP A 374 -20.11 13.91 -7.04
C ASP A 374 -20.47 12.51 -6.54
N GLU A 375 -19.55 11.83 -5.86
CA GLU A 375 -19.81 10.54 -5.20
C GLU A 375 -20.84 10.68 -4.05
N VAL A 376 -20.75 11.75 -3.26
CA VAL A 376 -21.77 12.05 -2.25
C VAL A 376 -23.16 12.18 -2.87
N ALA A 377 -23.26 12.92 -3.97
CA ALA A 377 -24.52 13.11 -4.71
C ALA A 377 -24.98 11.81 -5.38
N ARG A 378 -24.05 11.07 -6.01
CA ARG A 378 -24.37 9.79 -6.69
C ARG A 378 -24.88 8.74 -5.73
N LYS A 379 -24.28 8.62 -4.55
CA LYS A 379 -24.70 7.70 -3.48
C LYS A 379 -25.85 8.26 -2.65
N ASP A 380 -26.19 9.54 -2.81
CA ASP A 380 -27.18 10.31 -2.02
C ASP A 380 -26.95 10.13 -0.51
N VAL A 381 -25.69 10.27 -0.05
CA VAL A 381 -25.35 10.16 1.36
C VAL A 381 -25.82 11.40 2.12
N ARG A 382 -26.53 11.19 3.23
CA ARG A 382 -27.04 12.27 4.10
C ARG A 382 -26.65 12.02 5.55
N VAL A 383 -26.58 13.09 6.33
CA VAL A 383 -26.41 12.97 7.78
C VAL A 383 -27.64 12.28 8.38
N GLY A 384 -27.42 11.26 9.19
CA GLY A 384 -28.45 10.39 9.77
C GLY A 384 -28.67 9.08 9.01
N ASP A 385 -28.13 8.93 7.80
CA ASP A 385 -28.27 7.69 7.03
C ASP A 385 -27.57 6.52 7.71
N THR A 386 -28.23 5.37 7.60
CA THR A 386 -27.58 4.09 7.83
C THR A 386 -26.86 3.67 6.53
N VAL A 387 -25.57 3.40 6.63
CA VAL A 387 -24.70 3.14 5.47
C VAL A 387 -23.95 1.83 5.62
N VAL A 388 -23.66 1.18 4.50
CA VAL A 388 -22.73 0.08 4.42
C VAL A 388 -21.32 0.66 4.28
N VAL A 389 -20.45 0.28 5.22
CA VAL A 389 -19.07 0.71 5.28
C VAL A 389 -18.19 -0.51 5.01
N ARG A 390 -17.20 -0.39 4.16
CA ARG A 390 -16.16 -1.38 4.01
C ARG A 390 -14.80 -0.75 4.23
N ARG A 391 -13.85 -1.57 4.61
CA ARG A 391 -12.44 -1.19 4.50
C ARG A 391 -11.93 -1.76 3.19
N ALA A 392 -11.81 -0.87 2.24
CA ALA A 392 -11.22 -1.22 0.98
C ALA A 392 -9.77 -1.65 1.24
N GLY A 393 -9.40 -2.98 1.05
CA GLY A 393 -8.07 -3.58 1.30
C GLY A 393 -7.55 -3.43 2.73
N ASP A 394 -8.45 -3.48 3.72
CA ASP A 394 -8.17 -3.39 5.15
C ASP A 394 -7.54 -2.05 5.64
N VAL A 395 -7.58 -0.96 4.86
CA VAL A 395 -6.91 0.30 5.25
C VAL A 395 -7.82 1.52 5.29
N ILE A 396 -8.50 1.94 4.20
CA ILE A 396 -9.37 3.11 4.22
C ILE A 396 -10.83 2.72 4.30
N PRO A 397 -11.55 3.16 5.35
CA PRO A 397 -12.99 3.03 5.39
C PRO A 397 -13.65 3.92 4.33
N GLU A 398 -14.52 3.33 3.52
CA GLU A 398 -15.37 4.04 2.56
C GLU A 398 -16.84 3.66 2.73
N ILE A 399 -17.72 4.54 2.32
CA ILE A 399 -19.16 4.23 2.23
C ILE A 399 -19.43 3.58 0.89
N VAL A 400 -19.90 2.32 0.92
CA VAL A 400 -20.30 1.56 -0.27
C VAL A 400 -21.63 2.06 -0.79
N SER A 401 -22.66 2.04 0.10
CA SER A 401 -24.04 2.38 -0.23
C SER A 401 -24.81 2.89 0.98
N VAL A 402 -25.94 3.53 0.72
CA VAL A 402 -26.92 3.94 1.72
C VAL A 402 -28.02 2.88 1.78
N LEU A 403 -28.42 2.50 2.98
CA LEU A 403 -29.59 1.65 3.24
C LEU A 403 -30.85 2.51 3.26
N LEU A 404 -31.36 2.87 2.09
CA LEU A 404 -32.49 3.79 1.92
C LEU A 404 -33.73 3.44 2.77
N PRO A 405 -34.11 2.14 2.95
CA PRO A 405 -35.24 1.80 3.81
C PRO A 405 -35.08 2.20 5.28
N LEU A 406 -33.83 2.43 5.73
CA LEU A 406 -33.51 2.83 7.11
C LEU A 406 -33.25 4.34 7.25
N ARG A 407 -33.45 5.11 6.18
CA ARG A 407 -33.23 6.56 6.20
C ARG A 407 -34.24 7.27 7.10
N PRO A 408 -33.82 8.07 8.08
CA PRO A 408 -34.70 8.88 8.89
C PRO A 408 -35.47 9.92 8.05
N PRO A 409 -36.74 10.22 8.35
CA PRO A 409 -37.48 11.26 7.66
C PRO A 409 -36.82 12.64 7.91
N GLY A 410 -36.89 13.53 6.92
CA GLY A 410 -36.39 14.90 7.05
C GLY A 410 -34.89 15.08 6.85
N THR A 411 -34.15 14.06 6.51
CA THR A 411 -32.71 14.19 6.15
C THR A 411 -32.53 15.06 4.92
N LYS A 412 -31.48 15.92 4.95
CA LYS A 412 -31.17 16.84 3.84
C LYS A 412 -29.95 16.36 3.06
N PRO A 413 -29.94 16.56 1.73
CA PRO A 413 -28.73 16.31 0.94
C PRO A 413 -27.53 17.11 1.45
N VAL A 414 -26.34 16.52 1.36
CA VAL A 414 -25.10 17.23 1.66
C VAL A 414 -24.76 18.16 0.50
N VAL A 415 -24.69 19.46 0.80
CA VAL A 415 -24.39 20.49 -0.19
C VAL A 415 -22.91 20.84 -0.13
N PRO A 416 -22.20 20.89 -1.27
CA PRO A 416 -20.82 21.35 -1.32
C PRO A 416 -20.68 22.78 -0.78
N PRO A 417 -19.63 23.09 0.01
CA PRO A 417 -19.43 24.43 0.52
C PRO A 417 -19.01 25.39 -0.61
N GLN A 418 -19.55 26.59 -0.62
CA GLN A 418 -19.16 27.66 -1.55
C GLN A 418 -17.86 28.37 -1.13
N THR A 419 -17.53 28.29 0.15
CA THR A 419 -16.31 28.84 0.75
C THR A 419 -15.53 27.75 1.48
N CYS A 420 -14.23 27.91 1.51
CA CYS A 420 -13.35 26.96 2.18
C CYS A 420 -13.59 26.96 3.70
N PRO A 421 -13.84 25.80 4.33
CA PRO A 421 -14.08 25.76 5.78
C PRO A 421 -12.87 26.14 6.63
N ALA A 422 -11.65 26.12 6.04
CA ALA A 422 -10.41 26.43 6.75
C ALA A 422 -9.99 27.89 6.64
N CYS A 423 -10.32 28.61 5.57
CA CYS A 423 -9.83 29.99 5.34
C CYS A 423 -10.88 30.95 4.80
N GLY A 424 -12.10 30.52 4.52
CA GLY A 424 -13.17 31.37 3.97
C GLY A 424 -13.02 31.76 2.49
N ALA A 425 -11.91 31.41 1.84
CA ALA A 425 -11.70 31.72 0.41
C ALA A 425 -12.74 31.01 -0.48
N PRO A 426 -13.07 31.56 -1.65
CA PRO A 426 -14.01 30.92 -2.58
C PRO A 426 -13.55 29.51 -2.96
N VAL A 427 -14.54 28.62 -3.11
CA VAL A 427 -14.35 27.26 -3.66
C VAL A 427 -14.79 27.28 -5.10
N ARG A 428 -13.97 26.71 -5.99
CA ARG A 428 -14.25 26.65 -7.43
C ARG A 428 -14.00 25.25 -7.98
N PRO A 429 -14.71 24.82 -9.02
CA PRO A 429 -14.36 23.63 -9.78
C PRO A 429 -12.98 23.79 -10.42
N ARG A 430 -12.19 22.72 -10.43
CA ARG A 430 -10.87 22.71 -11.07
C ARG A 430 -10.94 21.95 -12.40
N GLY A 431 -10.84 22.69 -13.51
CA GLY A 431 -10.83 22.10 -14.84
C GLY A 431 -12.02 21.20 -15.12
N GLU A 432 -11.83 20.20 -15.96
CA GLU A 432 -12.85 19.24 -16.37
C GLU A 432 -13.20 18.20 -15.28
N THR A 433 -12.36 18.05 -14.25
CA THR A 433 -12.52 17.02 -13.20
C THR A 433 -13.63 17.33 -12.21
N ARG A 434 -14.30 18.50 -12.28
CA ARG A 434 -15.31 18.98 -11.32
C ARG A 434 -14.86 18.96 -9.84
N ALA A 435 -13.61 18.60 -9.57
CA ALA A 435 -13.07 18.61 -8.21
C ALA A 435 -13.15 20.02 -7.64
N LEU A 436 -13.80 20.17 -6.49
CA LEU A 436 -13.92 21.45 -5.81
C LEU A 436 -12.61 21.79 -5.11
N VAL A 437 -12.08 23.01 -5.36
CA VAL A 437 -10.81 23.46 -4.79
C VAL A 437 -10.94 24.81 -4.10
N CYS A 438 -10.28 24.93 -2.97
CA CYS A 438 -10.07 26.19 -2.29
C CYS A 438 -9.05 27.05 -3.06
N THR A 439 -9.41 28.29 -3.39
CA THR A 439 -8.56 29.22 -4.13
C THR A 439 -7.54 29.96 -3.25
N GLY A 440 -7.53 29.72 -1.93
CA GLY A 440 -6.68 30.44 -0.98
C GLY A 440 -5.18 30.15 -1.06
N GLY A 441 -4.76 29.10 -1.77
CA GLY A 441 -3.34 28.74 -1.90
C GLY A 441 -2.64 28.66 -0.53
N TRP A 442 -1.45 29.22 -0.41
CA TRP A 442 -0.69 29.23 0.85
C TRP A 442 -1.30 30.12 1.96
N HIS A 443 -2.25 31.01 1.63
CA HIS A 443 -3.01 31.75 2.64
C HIS A 443 -4.04 30.84 3.37
N CYS A 444 -4.37 29.71 2.80
CA CYS A 444 -5.19 28.71 3.47
C CYS A 444 -4.34 27.89 4.45
N PRO A 445 -4.62 27.95 5.77
CA PRO A 445 -3.80 27.24 6.76
C PRO A 445 -3.82 25.71 6.56
N ALA A 446 -4.91 25.16 6.02
CA ALA A 446 -4.98 23.74 5.70
C ALA A 446 -4.06 23.38 4.52
N GLN A 447 -4.11 24.12 3.42
CA GLN A 447 -3.21 23.89 2.28
C GLN A 447 -1.75 24.08 2.65
N LEU A 448 -1.43 25.11 3.42
CA LEU A 448 -0.06 25.37 3.88
C LEU A 448 0.44 24.22 4.76
N ARG A 449 -0.35 23.76 5.73
CA ARG A 449 0.01 22.63 6.59
C ARG A 449 0.31 21.37 5.77
N GLU A 450 -0.54 21.02 4.82
CA GLU A 450 -0.33 19.84 3.98
C GLU A 450 0.84 20.02 3.00
N THR A 451 1.10 21.27 2.55
CA THR A 451 2.29 21.61 1.75
C THR A 451 3.57 21.44 2.58
N LEU A 452 3.59 21.91 3.81
CA LEU A 452 4.73 21.74 4.72
C LEU A 452 4.96 20.26 5.07
N ARG A 453 3.87 19.51 5.33
CA ARG A 453 3.95 18.06 5.57
C ARG A 453 4.58 17.34 4.37
N HIS A 454 4.18 17.68 3.16
CA HIS A 454 4.79 17.14 1.95
C HIS A 454 6.27 17.55 1.85
N PHE A 455 6.59 18.83 2.06
CA PHE A 455 7.92 19.38 1.95
C PHE A 455 8.94 18.73 2.88
N VAL A 456 8.56 18.46 4.15
CA VAL A 456 9.43 17.82 5.13
C VAL A 456 9.43 16.31 5.04
N SER A 457 8.56 15.70 4.22
CA SER A 457 8.41 14.25 4.12
C SER A 457 9.70 13.56 3.61
N ARG A 458 9.84 12.28 3.92
CA ARG A 458 11.01 11.46 3.53
C ARG A 458 11.33 11.48 2.04
N PRO A 459 10.36 11.34 1.12
CA PRO A 459 10.66 11.39 -0.31
C PRO A 459 11.00 12.80 -0.79
N ALA A 460 10.63 13.84 -0.03
CA ALA A 460 10.98 15.24 -0.29
C ALA A 460 12.30 15.62 0.42
N LEU A 461 12.33 16.57 1.33
CA LEU A 461 13.57 17.03 1.97
C LEU A 461 13.98 16.23 3.19
N ASP A 462 13.15 15.27 3.65
CA ASP A 462 13.45 14.31 4.73
C ASP A 462 13.89 15.00 6.03
N VAL A 463 13.05 15.90 6.51
CA VAL A 463 13.32 16.67 7.73
C VAL A 463 12.70 15.98 8.93
N ASP A 464 13.52 15.27 9.69
CA ASP A 464 13.05 14.53 10.85
C ASP A 464 12.48 15.43 11.95
N GLY A 465 11.45 14.92 12.65
CA GLY A 465 10.85 15.55 13.82
C GLY A 465 9.73 16.55 13.54
N PHE A 466 9.53 16.98 12.30
CA PHE A 466 8.44 17.89 11.92
C PHE A 466 7.12 17.15 11.70
N GLY A 467 6.57 16.60 12.77
CA GLY A 467 5.28 15.92 12.73
C GLY A 467 4.08 16.88 12.56
N PRO A 468 2.87 16.33 12.25
CA PRO A 468 1.67 17.13 11.97
C PRO A 468 1.32 18.16 13.05
N ARG A 469 1.48 17.81 14.33
CA ARG A 469 1.19 18.73 15.46
C ARG A 469 2.14 19.92 15.49
N LEU A 470 3.42 19.69 15.22
CA LEU A 470 4.42 20.76 15.20
C LEU A 470 4.19 21.72 14.03
N LEU A 471 3.93 21.17 12.84
CA LEU A 471 3.59 21.97 11.66
C LEU A 471 2.31 22.78 11.85
N ASP A 472 1.29 22.21 12.51
CA ASP A 472 0.06 22.93 12.84
C ASP A 472 0.32 24.12 13.79
N GLN A 473 1.17 23.96 14.82
CA GLN A 473 1.57 25.06 15.69
C GLN A 473 2.31 26.17 14.93
N LEU A 474 3.25 25.80 14.06
CA LEU A 474 4.00 26.76 13.25
C LEU A 474 3.11 27.58 12.30
N VAL A 475 2.14 26.92 11.68
CA VAL A 475 1.16 27.61 10.81
C VAL A 475 0.21 28.50 11.62
N ARG A 476 -0.35 28.00 12.73
CA ARG A 476 -1.26 28.79 13.58
C ARG A 476 -0.59 29.99 14.23
N SER A 477 0.68 29.88 14.61
CA SER A 477 1.44 31.00 15.18
C SER A 477 1.81 32.06 14.15
N GLY A 478 1.59 31.80 12.84
CA GLY A 478 1.98 32.70 11.75
C GLY A 478 3.49 32.81 11.52
N ARG A 479 4.30 31.99 12.20
CA ARG A 479 5.76 31.95 12.05
C ARG A 479 6.20 31.37 10.71
N VAL A 480 5.39 30.46 10.14
CA VAL A 480 5.64 29.84 8.85
C VAL A 480 4.45 30.13 7.94
N ARG A 481 4.69 30.82 6.84
CA ARG A 481 3.72 31.16 5.79
C ARG A 481 4.08 30.56 4.44
N THR A 482 5.32 30.10 4.29
CA THR A 482 5.84 29.40 3.13
C THR A 482 6.80 28.30 3.57
N PRO A 483 7.08 27.29 2.75
CA PRO A 483 8.11 26.29 3.07
C PRO A 483 9.50 26.87 3.36
N ALA A 484 9.85 27.98 2.72
CA ALA A 484 11.13 28.65 2.94
C ALA A 484 11.29 29.22 4.35
N ASP A 485 10.19 29.57 5.02
CA ASP A 485 10.21 30.11 6.38
C ASP A 485 10.67 29.07 7.42
N LEU A 486 10.57 27.77 7.13
CA LEU A 486 11.13 26.72 7.99
C LEU A 486 12.62 26.91 8.22
N TYR A 487 13.35 27.38 7.20
CA TYR A 487 14.80 27.60 7.25
C TYR A 487 15.21 28.93 7.92
N ARG A 488 14.23 29.73 8.35
CA ARG A 488 14.45 30.97 9.10
C ARG A 488 14.20 30.81 10.60
N LEU A 489 13.65 29.63 11.01
CA LEU A 489 13.37 29.35 12.41
C LEU A 489 14.68 29.18 13.19
N SER A 490 14.84 29.94 14.26
CA SER A 490 15.92 29.77 15.22
C SER A 490 15.62 28.63 16.21
N VAL A 491 16.63 28.23 16.99
CA VAL A 491 16.44 27.26 18.07
C VAL A 491 15.45 27.79 19.12
N GLU A 492 15.50 29.10 19.39
CA GLU A 492 14.61 29.80 20.32
C GLU A 492 13.17 29.80 19.81
N ASP A 493 12.96 30.02 18.50
CA ASP A 493 11.62 29.94 17.88
C ASP A 493 11.01 28.55 18.05
N LEU A 494 11.82 27.52 17.84
CA LEU A 494 11.38 26.14 18.00
C LEU A 494 11.14 25.78 19.47
N ALA A 495 12.00 26.24 20.40
CA ALA A 495 11.84 25.99 21.83
C ALA A 495 10.61 26.69 22.43
N ALA A 496 10.10 27.75 21.78
CA ALA A 496 8.87 28.44 22.18
C ALA A 496 7.57 27.69 21.84
N LEU A 497 7.66 26.56 21.10
CA LEU A 497 6.50 25.75 20.75
C LEU A 497 6.12 24.80 21.89
N GLU A 498 4.83 24.49 21.99
CA GLU A 498 4.35 23.57 23.02
C GLU A 498 5.01 22.19 22.93
N ARG A 499 5.48 21.69 24.06
CA ARG A 499 6.16 20.39 24.20
C ARG A 499 7.48 20.26 23.43
N VAL A 500 8.10 21.38 23.09
CA VAL A 500 9.43 21.41 22.49
C VAL A 500 10.43 22.00 23.49
N GLY A 501 11.19 21.11 24.14
CA GLY A 501 12.28 21.55 25.01
C GLY A 501 13.55 21.91 24.22
N PRO A 502 14.57 22.54 24.88
CA PRO A 502 15.79 23.01 24.21
C PRO A 502 16.54 21.95 23.42
N VAL A 503 16.61 20.71 23.95
CA VAL A 503 17.28 19.58 23.29
C VAL A 503 16.57 19.18 22.01
N LEU A 504 15.23 19.14 22.02
CA LEU A 504 14.44 18.83 20.85
C LEU A 504 14.52 19.97 19.83
N ALA A 505 14.44 21.23 20.25
CA ALA A 505 14.59 22.40 19.40
C ALA A 505 15.92 22.38 18.63
N ALA A 506 17.03 22.10 19.33
CA ALA A 506 18.35 21.97 18.70
C ALA A 506 18.39 20.81 17.68
N LYS A 507 17.77 19.65 17.97
CA LYS A 507 17.67 18.54 17.01
C LYS A 507 16.85 18.89 15.80
N LEU A 508 15.72 19.57 15.95
CA LEU A 508 14.85 20.03 14.87
C LEU A 508 15.59 21.03 13.97
N HIS A 509 16.26 22.03 14.56
CA HIS A 509 17.06 22.98 13.82
C HIS A 509 18.20 22.29 13.05
N ALA A 510 18.93 21.37 13.68
CA ALA A 510 19.96 20.59 13.00
C ALA A 510 19.40 19.74 11.85
N ALA A 511 18.15 19.23 11.95
CA ALA A 511 17.50 18.49 10.88
C ALA A 511 17.20 19.41 9.68
N LEU A 512 16.72 20.65 9.90
CA LEU A 512 16.53 21.65 8.85
C LEU A 512 17.86 21.98 8.16
N GLU A 513 18.92 22.26 8.93
CA GLU A 513 20.23 22.58 8.35
C GLU A 513 20.81 21.43 7.51
N ARG A 514 20.64 20.18 7.95
CA ARG A 514 21.03 19.01 7.14
C ARG A 514 20.27 18.93 5.81
N SER A 515 18.97 19.25 5.82
CA SER A 515 18.12 19.17 4.63
C SER A 515 18.45 20.21 3.56
N ARG A 516 19.22 21.27 3.87
CA ARG A 516 19.72 22.23 2.88
C ARG A 516 20.62 21.56 1.82
N ARG A 517 21.26 20.45 2.17
CA ARG A 517 22.08 19.66 1.25
C ARG A 517 21.26 18.48 0.73
N THR A 518 20.54 18.71 -0.34
CA THR A 518 19.67 17.69 -0.98
C THR A 518 19.97 17.55 -2.47
N SER A 519 19.44 16.51 -3.10
CA SER A 519 19.54 16.35 -4.55
C SER A 519 18.48 17.19 -5.27
N LEU A 520 18.77 17.59 -6.52
CA LEU A 520 17.82 18.35 -7.35
C LEU A 520 16.48 17.60 -7.52
N GLU A 521 16.50 16.27 -7.67
CA GLU A 521 15.28 15.47 -7.78
C GLU A 521 14.39 15.58 -6.53
N ARG A 522 14.98 15.57 -5.33
CA ARG A 522 14.27 15.71 -4.06
C ARG A 522 13.70 17.12 -3.88
N LEU A 523 14.46 18.13 -4.26
CA LEU A 523 13.99 19.53 -4.22
C LEU A 523 12.81 19.75 -5.17
N LEU A 524 12.92 19.31 -6.43
CA LEU A 524 11.82 19.42 -7.41
C LEU A 524 10.55 18.71 -6.91
N TYR A 525 10.70 17.54 -6.30
CA TYR A 525 9.58 16.86 -5.68
C TYR A 525 9.01 17.61 -4.49
N ALA A 526 9.88 18.13 -3.59
CA ALA A 526 9.48 18.86 -2.39
C ALA A 526 8.69 20.13 -2.69
N LEU A 527 8.99 20.81 -3.81
CA LEU A 527 8.24 21.98 -4.27
C LEU A 527 6.77 21.65 -4.57
N GLY A 528 6.44 20.38 -4.76
CA GLY A 528 5.07 19.92 -4.97
C GLY A 528 4.44 20.48 -6.24
N ILE A 529 5.24 20.69 -7.28
CA ILE A 529 4.80 21.15 -8.60
C ILE A 529 3.72 20.19 -9.11
N PRO A 530 2.57 20.68 -9.59
CA PRO A 530 1.56 19.83 -10.19
C PRO A 530 2.16 18.93 -11.28
N GLU A 531 1.71 17.67 -11.35
CA GLU A 531 2.17 16.64 -12.31
C GLU A 531 3.64 16.21 -12.13
N VAL A 532 4.40 16.78 -11.17
CA VAL A 532 5.78 16.39 -10.89
C VAL A 532 5.85 15.46 -9.69
N GLY A 533 5.72 14.15 -9.97
CA GLY A 533 6.01 13.07 -9.00
C GLY A 533 7.51 12.80 -8.89
N THR A 534 7.91 11.83 -8.06
CA THR A 534 9.31 11.45 -7.85
C THR A 534 10.02 11.02 -9.15
N VAL A 535 9.31 10.30 -10.04
CA VAL A 535 9.86 9.86 -11.34
C VAL A 535 10.11 11.05 -12.24
N THR A 536 9.12 11.92 -12.40
CA THR A 536 9.23 13.13 -13.23
C THR A 536 10.33 14.05 -12.67
N ALA A 537 10.39 14.25 -11.34
CA ALA A 537 11.46 15.02 -10.69
C ALA A 537 12.85 14.45 -10.99
N ARG A 538 12.99 13.11 -10.96
CA ARG A 538 14.25 12.42 -11.32
C ARG A 538 14.61 12.60 -12.78
N LEU A 539 13.66 12.49 -13.69
CA LEU A 539 13.88 12.71 -15.14
C LEU A 539 14.30 14.15 -15.40
N LEU A 540 13.62 15.13 -14.78
CA LEU A 540 13.98 16.54 -14.88
C LEU A 540 15.38 16.79 -14.32
N ALA A 541 15.70 16.27 -13.13
CA ALA A 541 17.01 16.43 -12.53
C ALA A 541 18.15 15.82 -13.38
N ARG A 542 17.91 14.69 -14.03
CA ARG A 542 18.86 14.07 -14.97
C ARG A 542 19.05 14.91 -16.25
N ARG A 543 17.97 15.51 -16.75
CA ARG A 543 17.99 16.30 -17.99
C ARG A 543 18.64 17.66 -17.81
N PHE A 544 18.24 18.40 -16.76
CA PHE A 544 18.64 19.79 -16.55
C PHE A 544 19.86 19.93 -15.61
N ARG A 545 20.09 18.98 -14.69
CA ARG A 545 21.23 18.89 -13.77
C ARG A 545 21.37 20.02 -12.75
N SER A 546 20.89 21.23 -13.04
CA SER A 546 20.86 22.38 -12.13
C SER A 546 19.52 23.11 -12.24
N LEU A 547 19.29 24.11 -11.37
CA LEU A 547 18.14 25.02 -11.42
C LEU A 547 18.40 26.23 -12.32
N ASP A 548 19.66 26.45 -12.70
CA ASP A 548 20.10 27.59 -13.53
C ASP A 548 19.92 27.29 -15.01
#